data_e652b8fe2ccbed9610f37be540e20e74
#
_entry.id   e652b8fe2ccbed9610f37be540e20e74
#
_cell.length_a   1.000
_cell.length_b   1.000
_cell.length_c   1.000
_cell.angle_alpha   90.00
_cell.angle_beta   90.00
_cell.angle_gamma   90.00
#
_symmetry.space_group_name_H-M   'P 1'
#
loop_
_entity.id
_entity.type
_entity.pdbx_description
1 polymer ?
#
loop_
_entity_poly.entity_id
_entity_poly.type
_entity_poly.pdbx_seq_one_letter_code
_entity_poly.pdbx_strand_id
1 'polypeptide(L)'
;AYLGDQEDYKALYELAQEGENFFRIEKFTRKTKNDGTLTGYPTASVFSSTMNSSVMDLYKKLGMRHSKVYYGYDGATAFVAALLNVDYMFGESEKYENGLYETVNHSGDIYLYHCQYTLPFGYVAPMGWDIPEESTGGVRAQNQLTEDLGIAEPLLDHATSEASGDNVCIT
;
A
#
# COMPACT_ATOMS: atom_id res chain seq x y z
N ALA A 1 -11.11 -21.25 -9.97
CA ALA A 1 -11.02 -21.09 -8.64
C ALA A 1 -9.76 -20.39 -8.15
N TYR A 2 -9.19 -20.70 -6.98
CA TYR A 2 -8.12 -19.91 -6.34
C TYR A 2 -6.77 -19.94 -7.09
N LEU A 3 -6.52 -21.01 -7.84
CA LEU A 3 -5.25 -21.26 -8.53
C LEU A 3 -5.27 -20.88 -10.04
N GLY A 4 -6.41 -20.43 -10.57
CA GLY A 4 -6.56 -20.17 -12.01
C GLY A 4 -5.64 -19.08 -12.56
N ASP A 5 -5.33 -18.08 -11.75
CA ASP A 5 -4.60 -16.89 -12.19
C ASP A 5 -3.14 -16.86 -11.67
N GLN A 6 -2.65 -17.93 -11.03
CA GLN A 6 -1.31 -17.95 -10.42
C GLN A 6 -0.18 -17.79 -11.45
N GLU A 7 -0.34 -18.39 -12.61
CA GLU A 7 0.66 -18.30 -13.69
C GLU A 7 0.74 -16.87 -14.22
N ASP A 8 -0.40 -16.17 -14.35
CA ASP A 8 -0.45 -14.77 -14.78
C ASP A 8 0.24 -13.85 -13.76
N TYR A 9 -0.05 -14.00 -12.47
CA TYR A 9 0.63 -13.24 -11.42
C TYR A 9 2.13 -13.49 -11.40
N LYS A 10 2.54 -14.75 -11.59
CA LYS A 10 3.95 -15.13 -11.61
C LYS A 10 4.68 -14.53 -12.81
N ALA A 11 4.11 -14.64 -14.00
CA ALA A 11 4.70 -14.07 -15.22
C ALA A 11 4.86 -12.52 -15.11
N LEU A 12 3.87 -11.84 -14.59
CA LEU A 12 3.93 -10.39 -14.37
C LEU A 12 4.92 -10.00 -13.26
N TYR A 13 5.07 -10.83 -12.22
CA TYR A 13 6.09 -10.62 -11.20
C TYR A 13 7.50 -10.81 -11.75
N GLU A 14 7.74 -11.85 -12.56
CA GLU A 14 9.02 -12.09 -13.23
C GLU A 14 9.40 -10.90 -14.14
N LEU A 15 8.44 -10.33 -14.86
CA LEU A 15 8.64 -9.11 -15.65
C LEU A 15 9.06 -7.92 -14.78
N ALA A 16 8.38 -7.71 -13.65
CA ALA A 16 8.70 -6.62 -12.73
C ALA A 16 10.10 -6.78 -12.10
N GLN A 17 10.60 -8.01 -11.95
CA GLN A 17 11.92 -8.31 -11.39
C GLN A 17 13.10 -8.06 -12.34
N GLU A 18 12.88 -7.74 -13.61
CA GLU A 18 13.98 -7.40 -14.54
C GLU A 18 14.77 -6.18 -14.07
N GLY A 19 14.20 -5.35 -13.16
CA GLY A 19 14.93 -4.35 -12.39
C GLY A 19 15.70 -4.97 -11.22
N GLU A 20 16.91 -4.44 -10.89
CA GLU A 20 17.78 -5.00 -9.84
C GLU A 20 17.38 -4.63 -8.39
N ASN A 21 16.33 -3.82 -8.19
CA ASN A 21 15.97 -3.30 -6.88
C ASN A 21 14.92 -4.18 -6.18
N PHE A 22 14.99 -4.25 -4.86
CA PHE A 22 13.92 -4.84 -4.05
C PHE A 22 12.69 -3.93 -4.06
N PHE A 23 11.52 -4.52 -4.25
CA PHE A 23 10.21 -3.85 -4.20
C PHE A 23 9.15 -4.78 -3.62
N ARG A 24 8.00 -4.21 -3.28
CA ARG A 24 6.80 -4.96 -2.90
C ARG A 24 5.71 -4.76 -3.94
N ILE A 25 4.86 -5.77 -4.07
CA ILE A 25 3.64 -5.72 -4.87
C ILE A 25 2.43 -5.89 -3.95
N GLU A 26 1.37 -5.14 -4.22
CA GLU A 26 0.09 -5.31 -3.58
C GLU A 26 -1.02 -5.52 -4.60
N LYS A 27 -2.24 -5.81 -4.13
CA LYS A 27 -3.43 -5.95 -4.99
C LYS A 27 -4.46 -4.90 -4.63
N PHE A 28 -5.11 -4.32 -5.63
CA PHE A 28 -6.29 -3.49 -5.40
C PHE A 28 -7.43 -4.29 -4.76
N THR A 29 -7.58 -5.55 -5.18
CA THR A 29 -8.55 -6.49 -4.58
C THR A 29 -7.83 -7.77 -4.18
N ARG A 30 -7.82 -8.10 -2.90
CA ARG A 30 -7.20 -9.30 -2.36
C ARG A 30 -8.24 -10.37 -2.05
N LYS A 31 -7.90 -11.62 -2.31
CA LYS A 31 -8.69 -12.79 -1.88
C LYS A 31 -8.37 -13.14 -0.41
N THR A 32 -7.08 -13.05 -0.04
CA THR A 32 -6.62 -13.27 1.35
C THR A 32 -5.51 -12.30 1.72
N LYS A 33 -5.11 -12.28 3.01
CA LYS A 33 -3.95 -11.50 3.49
C LYS A 33 -2.62 -12.13 3.08
N ASN A 34 -2.61 -13.38 2.61
CA ASN A 34 -1.42 -14.13 2.22
C ASN A 34 -1.33 -14.34 0.71
N ASP A 35 -2.03 -13.55 -0.09
CA ASP A 35 -1.99 -13.67 -1.56
C ASP A 35 -0.55 -13.63 -2.10
N GLY A 36 0.28 -12.70 -1.63
CA GLY A 36 1.69 -12.62 -2.01
C GLY A 36 2.48 -13.87 -1.64
N THR A 37 2.30 -14.40 -0.44
CA THR A 37 2.96 -15.65 -0.01
C THR A 37 2.53 -16.84 -0.85
N LEU A 38 1.25 -16.92 -1.23
CA LEU A 38 0.71 -18.02 -2.02
C LEU A 38 1.16 -17.97 -3.48
N THR A 39 1.42 -16.80 -4.02
CA THR A 39 1.84 -16.58 -5.41
C THR A 39 3.34 -16.28 -5.56
N GLY A 40 4.07 -16.09 -4.45
CA GLY A 40 5.52 -16.02 -4.42
C GLY A 40 6.13 -14.65 -4.67
N TYR A 41 5.40 -13.54 -4.42
CA TYR A 41 5.93 -12.18 -4.51
C TYR A 41 5.95 -11.47 -3.14
N PRO A 42 6.90 -10.53 -2.91
CA PRO A 42 6.95 -9.74 -1.70
C PRO A 42 5.73 -8.81 -1.58
N THR A 43 5.13 -8.76 -0.39
CA THR A 43 3.92 -7.97 -0.13
C THR A 43 4.04 -7.19 1.19
N ALA A 44 3.26 -6.13 1.34
CA ALA A 44 3.10 -5.37 2.58
C ALA A 44 1.91 -5.88 3.43
N SER A 45 1.31 -7.00 3.08
CA SER A 45 0.19 -7.63 3.78
C SER A 45 0.54 -9.03 4.22
N VAL A 46 0.17 -9.42 5.45
CA VAL A 46 0.38 -10.79 5.92
C VAL A 46 -0.63 -11.17 7.01
N PHE A 47 -0.97 -12.45 7.03
CA PHE A 47 -1.62 -13.12 8.15
C PHE A 47 -0.67 -14.18 8.71
N SER A 48 -0.39 -14.12 10.00
CA SER A 48 0.44 -15.11 10.71
C SER A 48 0.04 -15.18 12.18
N SER A 49 0.18 -16.33 12.79
CA SER A 49 0.02 -16.49 14.24
C SER A 49 1.20 -15.92 15.07
N THR A 50 2.33 -15.69 14.41
CA THR A 50 3.53 -15.08 15.00
C THR A 50 3.85 -13.77 14.30
N MET A 51 3.34 -12.67 14.85
CA MET A 51 3.50 -11.33 14.26
C MET A 51 4.58 -10.53 14.99
N ASN A 52 5.29 -9.70 14.23
CA ASN A 52 6.16 -8.68 14.81
C ASN A 52 5.28 -7.52 15.34
N SER A 53 5.33 -7.29 16.65
CA SER A 53 4.53 -6.24 17.31
C SER A 53 4.87 -4.83 16.80
N SER A 54 6.15 -4.55 16.53
CA SER A 54 6.56 -3.22 16.04
C SER A 54 5.99 -2.93 14.65
N VAL A 55 5.87 -3.94 13.78
CA VAL A 55 5.22 -3.78 12.47
C VAL A 55 3.72 -3.56 12.62
N MET A 56 3.06 -4.28 13.53
CA MET A 56 1.65 -4.06 13.83
C MET A 56 1.39 -2.65 14.37
N ASP A 57 2.25 -2.17 15.28
CA ASP A 57 2.18 -0.83 15.85
C ASP A 57 2.38 0.25 14.76
N LEU A 58 3.29 0.03 13.82
CA LEU A 58 3.45 0.90 12.65
C LEU A 58 2.14 0.99 11.84
N TYR A 59 1.54 -0.14 11.48
CA TYR A 59 0.30 -0.16 10.71
C TYR A 59 -0.85 0.53 11.46
N LYS A 60 -0.92 0.30 12.77
CA LYS A 60 -1.90 0.93 13.66
C LYS A 60 -1.75 2.44 13.68
N LYS A 61 -0.54 2.95 13.90
CA LYS A 61 -0.23 4.39 13.94
C LYS A 61 -0.51 5.07 12.59
N LEU A 62 -0.22 4.41 11.48
CA LEU A 62 -0.53 4.91 10.13
C LEU A 62 -2.02 4.82 9.75
N GLY A 63 -2.87 4.29 10.63
CA GLY A 63 -4.31 4.15 10.36
C GLY A 63 -4.66 3.01 9.40
N MET A 64 -3.74 2.08 9.18
CA MET A 64 -3.94 0.95 8.28
C MET A 64 -4.60 -0.24 8.99
N ARG A 65 -5.15 -1.14 8.21
CA ARG A 65 -5.84 -2.31 8.74
C ARG A 65 -4.88 -3.28 9.43
N HIS A 66 -5.15 -3.59 10.70
CA HIS A 66 -4.30 -4.46 11.53
C HIS A 66 -5.12 -5.27 12.55
N SER A 67 -4.51 -6.31 13.09
CA SER A 67 -4.97 -7.04 14.27
C SER A 67 -3.79 -7.79 14.90
N LYS A 68 -4.05 -8.58 15.96
CA LYS A 68 -3.01 -9.38 16.62
C LYS A 68 -2.38 -10.47 15.73
N VAL A 69 -3.02 -10.81 14.63
CA VAL A 69 -2.61 -11.91 13.74
C VAL A 69 -2.48 -11.51 12.28
N TYR A 70 -2.71 -10.25 11.94
CA TYR A 70 -2.51 -9.75 10.58
C TYR A 70 -2.25 -8.25 10.54
N TYR A 71 -1.59 -7.81 9.49
CA TYR A 71 -1.63 -6.45 8.99
C TYR A 71 -1.89 -6.48 7.48
N GLY A 72 -2.48 -5.42 6.96
CA GLY A 72 -2.89 -5.36 5.55
C GLY A 72 -2.78 -3.96 4.98
N TYR A 73 -2.46 -3.93 3.70
CA TYR A 73 -2.32 -2.71 2.91
C TYR A 73 -3.66 -1.97 2.66
N ASP A 74 -4.78 -2.53 3.14
CA ASP A 74 -6.10 -1.90 2.99
C ASP A 74 -6.13 -0.51 3.63
N GLY A 75 -6.57 0.48 2.87
CA GLY A 75 -6.61 1.87 3.30
C GLY A 75 -5.27 2.61 3.17
N ALA A 76 -4.29 2.03 2.51
CA ALA A 76 -3.02 2.70 2.24
C ALA A 76 -3.22 3.90 1.31
N THR A 77 -2.57 5.01 1.67
CA THR A 77 -2.44 6.20 0.84
C THR A 77 -1.23 6.08 -0.08
N ALA A 78 -1.08 6.98 -1.05
CA ALA A 78 0.11 7.06 -1.89
C ALA A 78 1.40 7.25 -1.06
N PHE A 79 1.32 8.02 0.03
CA PHE A 79 2.44 8.19 0.96
C PHE A 79 2.82 6.87 1.65
N VAL A 80 1.85 6.09 2.13
CA VAL A 80 2.10 4.79 2.75
C VAL A 80 2.64 3.79 1.73
N ALA A 81 2.15 3.82 0.48
CA ALA A 81 2.71 3.03 -0.60
C ALA A 81 4.20 3.31 -0.80
N ALA A 82 4.56 4.60 -0.91
CA ALA A 82 5.94 5.04 -1.03
C ALA A 82 6.79 4.61 0.18
N LEU A 83 6.31 4.85 1.40
CA LEU A 83 7.00 4.49 2.65
C LEU A 83 7.28 3.00 2.77
N LEU A 84 6.35 2.15 2.32
CA LEU A 84 6.48 0.69 2.36
C LEU A 84 7.16 0.10 1.12
N ASN A 85 7.64 0.93 0.19
CA ASN A 85 8.26 0.50 -1.07
C ASN A 85 7.33 -0.46 -1.85
N VAL A 86 6.06 -0.07 -1.99
CA VAL A 86 5.10 -0.76 -2.85
C VAL A 86 5.17 -0.12 -4.23
N ASP A 87 6.03 -0.67 -5.09
CA ASP A 87 6.31 -0.12 -6.42
C ASP A 87 5.28 -0.56 -7.46
N TYR A 88 4.63 -1.70 -7.21
CA TYR A 88 3.67 -2.25 -8.15
C TYR A 88 2.37 -2.66 -7.48
N MET A 89 1.30 -2.62 -8.28
CA MET A 89 -0.02 -3.10 -7.89
C MET A 89 -0.54 -4.08 -8.94
N PHE A 90 -1.21 -5.14 -8.48
CA PHE A 90 -2.03 -5.97 -9.36
C PHE A 90 -3.49 -5.54 -9.33
N GLY A 91 -4.12 -5.49 -10.49
CA GLY A 91 -5.54 -5.21 -10.67
C GLY A 91 -6.19 -6.17 -11.65
N GLU A 92 -7.51 -6.31 -11.58
CA GLU A 92 -8.33 -7.17 -12.46
C GLU A 92 -9.04 -6.37 -13.56
N SER A 93 -8.58 -5.17 -13.89
CA SER A 93 -9.11 -4.34 -14.98
C SER A 93 -8.23 -3.11 -15.22
N GLU A 94 -8.33 -2.47 -16.40
CA GLU A 94 -7.63 -1.22 -16.75
C GLU A 94 -8.07 0.03 -15.96
N LYS A 95 -9.13 -0.06 -15.16
CA LYS A 95 -9.75 1.09 -14.47
C LYS A 95 -8.88 1.77 -13.41
N TYR A 96 -7.76 1.16 -13.02
CA TYR A 96 -6.88 1.69 -11.99
C TYR A 96 -5.79 2.62 -12.52
N GLU A 97 -5.65 2.74 -13.85
CA GLU A 97 -4.74 3.71 -14.45
C GLU A 97 -5.17 5.15 -14.13
N ASN A 98 -4.25 5.92 -13.57
CA ASN A 98 -4.45 7.33 -13.19
C ASN A 98 -3.10 8.01 -12.93
N GLY A 99 -3.09 9.21 -12.37
CA GLY A 99 -1.84 9.94 -12.06
C GLY A 99 -0.94 9.29 -11.00
N LEU A 100 -1.40 8.26 -10.29
CA LEU A 100 -0.61 7.51 -9.29
C LEU A 100 -0.13 6.15 -9.83
N TYR A 101 -0.85 5.58 -10.78
CA TYR A 101 -0.61 4.22 -11.29
C TYR A 101 -0.59 4.23 -12.82
N GLU A 102 0.45 3.66 -13.39
CA GLU A 102 0.63 3.48 -14.84
C GLU A 102 0.61 1.99 -15.19
N THR A 103 -0.15 1.61 -16.20
CA THR A 103 -0.18 0.22 -16.68
C THR A 103 1.17 -0.16 -17.32
N VAL A 104 1.82 -1.17 -16.79
CA VAL A 104 3.09 -1.70 -17.32
C VAL A 104 2.83 -2.82 -18.31
N ASN A 105 1.99 -3.79 -17.90
CA ASN A 105 1.68 -4.97 -18.71
C ASN A 105 0.42 -5.67 -18.18
N HIS A 106 -0.06 -6.68 -18.91
CA HIS A 106 -1.13 -7.55 -18.47
C HIS A 106 -0.88 -9.01 -18.94
N SER A 107 -1.46 -9.96 -18.20
CA SER A 107 -1.55 -11.36 -18.57
C SER A 107 -2.95 -11.86 -18.25
N GLY A 108 -3.69 -12.36 -19.25
CA GLY A 108 -5.11 -12.62 -19.08
C GLY A 108 -5.88 -11.36 -18.62
N ASP A 109 -6.64 -11.51 -17.56
CA ASP A 109 -7.41 -10.42 -16.94
C ASP A 109 -6.63 -9.71 -15.82
N ILE A 110 -5.36 -10.07 -15.58
CA ILE A 110 -4.52 -9.47 -14.55
C ILE A 110 -3.64 -8.40 -15.18
N TYR A 111 -3.68 -7.21 -14.60
CA TYR A 111 -2.88 -6.04 -14.96
C TYR A 111 -1.82 -5.75 -13.90
N LEU A 112 -0.62 -5.41 -14.36
CA LEU A 112 0.46 -4.91 -13.53
C LEU A 112 0.56 -3.39 -13.69
N TYR A 113 0.46 -2.68 -12.59
CA TYR A 113 0.60 -1.22 -12.51
C TYR A 113 1.87 -0.85 -11.79
N HIS A 114 2.60 0.14 -12.30
CA HIS A 114 3.70 0.78 -11.60
C HIS A 114 3.19 1.98 -10.81
N CYS A 115 3.61 2.10 -9.55
CA CYS A 115 3.33 3.26 -8.70
C CYS A 115 4.30 4.39 -9.07
N GLN A 116 3.79 5.53 -9.52
CA GLN A 116 4.61 6.65 -10.02
C GLN A 116 5.46 7.31 -8.94
N TYR A 117 5.08 7.17 -7.66
CA TYR A 117 5.74 7.82 -6.53
C TYR A 117 6.08 6.77 -5.49
N THR A 118 7.32 6.30 -5.47
CA THR A 118 7.83 5.33 -4.51
C THR A 118 9.14 5.80 -3.91
N LEU A 119 9.43 5.36 -2.69
CA LEU A 119 10.73 5.53 -2.06
C LEU A 119 11.56 4.26 -2.26
N PRO A 120 12.88 4.35 -2.38
CA PRO A 120 13.71 3.16 -2.40
C PRO A 120 13.58 2.40 -1.08
N PHE A 121 13.89 1.11 -1.07
CA PHE A 121 13.79 0.24 0.12
C PHE A 121 14.56 0.81 1.34
N GLY A 122 15.66 1.53 1.11
CA GLY A 122 16.40 2.25 2.13
C GLY A 122 16.56 3.72 1.76
N TYR A 123 16.21 4.62 2.66
CA TYR A 123 16.36 6.07 2.49
C TYR A 123 16.89 6.73 3.77
N VAL A 124 17.48 7.90 3.62
CA VAL A 124 18.01 8.69 4.75
C VAL A 124 16.89 9.59 5.26
N ALA A 125 16.63 9.52 6.57
CA ALA A 125 15.68 10.38 7.25
C ALA A 125 16.41 11.27 8.27
N PRO A 126 15.85 12.45 8.64
CA PRO A 126 16.35 13.27 9.72
C PRO A 126 16.40 12.49 11.05
N MET A 127 17.38 12.77 11.87
CA MET A 127 17.49 12.12 13.19
C MET A 127 16.40 12.64 14.13
N GLY A 128 15.76 11.75 14.87
CA GLY A 128 14.78 12.11 15.89
C GLY A 128 13.32 12.12 15.42
N TRP A 129 13.04 11.71 14.17
CA TRP A 129 11.66 11.51 13.74
C TRP A 129 11.02 10.31 14.48
N ASP A 130 9.74 10.41 14.76
CA ASP A 130 8.94 9.33 15.34
C ASP A 130 7.54 9.34 14.71
N ILE A 131 6.90 8.19 14.71
CA ILE A 131 5.52 8.08 14.23
C ILE A 131 4.61 8.47 15.40
N PRO A 132 3.72 9.47 15.21
CA PRO A 132 2.82 9.94 16.25
C PRO A 132 1.99 8.81 16.87
N GLU A 133 1.55 9.02 18.11
CA GLU A 133 0.68 8.08 18.82
C GLU A 133 -0.66 7.86 18.09
N GLU A 134 -1.25 6.68 18.27
CA GLU A 134 -2.52 6.29 17.64
C GLU A 134 -3.67 7.30 17.85
N SER A 135 -3.68 7.95 19.00
CA SER A 135 -4.70 8.97 19.34
C SER A 135 -4.75 10.15 18.37
N THR A 136 -3.71 10.32 17.56
CA THR A 136 -3.61 11.39 16.56
C THR A 136 -4.50 11.13 15.34
N GLY A 137 -4.80 9.84 15.04
CA GLY A 137 -5.53 9.40 13.84
C GLY A 137 -4.62 9.26 12.62
N GLY A 138 -4.96 8.31 11.74
CA GLY A 138 -4.08 7.90 10.63
C GLY A 138 -3.65 9.03 9.69
N VAL A 139 -4.57 9.88 9.24
CA VAL A 139 -4.26 11.02 8.35
C VAL A 139 -3.32 12.03 9.00
N ARG A 140 -3.59 12.38 10.26
CA ARG A 140 -2.72 13.31 10.99
C ARG A 140 -1.36 12.72 11.27
N ALA A 141 -1.30 11.42 11.62
CA ALA A 141 -0.04 10.72 11.84
C ALA A 141 0.81 10.67 10.57
N GLN A 142 0.20 10.44 9.41
CA GLN A 142 0.89 10.45 8.13
C GLN A 142 1.40 11.86 7.78
N ASN A 143 0.60 12.90 7.95
CA ASN A 143 1.02 14.28 7.70
C ASN A 143 2.13 14.71 8.67
N GLN A 144 2.07 14.36 9.96
CA GLN A 144 3.13 14.64 10.90
C GLN A 144 4.44 13.94 10.49
N LEU A 145 4.35 12.68 10.07
CA LEU A 145 5.51 11.94 9.59
C LEU A 145 6.14 12.58 8.34
N THR A 146 5.33 13.10 7.41
CA THR A 146 5.86 13.83 6.24
C THR A 146 6.57 15.11 6.63
N GLU A 147 6.03 15.86 7.59
CA GLU A 147 6.67 17.06 8.15
C GLU A 147 8.01 16.71 8.81
N ASP A 148 8.04 15.67 9.65
CA ASP A 148 9.26 15.17 10.30
C ASP A 148 10.32 14.70 9.29
N LEU A 149 9.90 14.21 8.13
CA LEU A 149 10.77 13.85 7.01
C LEU A 149 11.23 15.05 6.18
N GLY A 150 10.79 16.27 6.52
CA GLY A 150 11.20 17.52 5.88
C GLY A 150 10.31 17.97 4.72
N ILE A 151 9.12 17.40 4.57
CA ILE A 151 8.13 17.85 3.59
C ILE A 151 7.31 18.98 4.23
N ALA A 152 7.38 20.17 3.65
CA ALA A 152 6.84 21.40 4.26
C ALA A 152 5.31 21.51 4.22
N GLU A 153 4.64 20.74 3.36
CA GLU A 153 3.18 20.80 3.19
C GLU A 153 2.55 19.43 3.47
N PRO A 154 1.35 19.39 4.07
CA PRO A 154 0.65 18.13 4.29
C PRO A 154 0.30 17.47 2.95
N LEU A 155 0.55 16.17 2.85
CA LEU A 155 0.23 15.39 1.65
C LEU A 155 -1.24 14.93 1.59
N LEU A 156 -1.93 14.97 2.72
CA LEU A 156 -3.30 14.47 2.84
C LEU A 156 -4.21 15.59 3.37
N ASP A 157 -5.22 15.93 2.60
CA ASP A 157 -6.27 16.84 3.03
C ASP A 157 -7.45 16.11 3.69
N HIS A 158 -8.17 16.83 4.55
CA HIS A 158 -9.42 16.34 5.09
C HIS A 158 -10.54 16.57 4.07
N ALA A 159 -11.09 15.49 3.52
CA ALA A 159 -12.34 15.58 2.80
C ALA A 159 -13.48 15.92 3.78
N THR A 160 -14.28 16.90 3.44
CA THR A 160 -15.54 17.18 4.16
C THR A 160 -16.66 16.37 3.52
N SER A 161 -17.49 15.71 4.34
CA SER A 161 -18.67 15.00 3.86
C SER A 161 -19.93 15.70 4.38
N GLU A 162 -20.84 16.05 3.49
CA GLU A 162 -22.17 16.52 3.83
C GLU A 162 -23.21 15.45 3.50
N ALA A 163 -24.02 15.07 4.50
CA ALA A 163 -25.14 14.18 4.29
C ALA A 163 -26.39 14.98 3.97
N SER A 164 -26.97 14.76 2.80
CA SER A 164 -28.26 15.32 2.40
C SER A 164 -29.21 14.20 2.00
N GLY A 165 -30.10 13.81 2.92
CA GLY A 165 -30.97 12.65 2.73
C GLY A 165 -30.18 11.34 2.64
N ASP A 166 -30.45 10.54 1.60
CA ASP A 166 -29.77 9.26 1.35
C ASP A 166 -28.43 9.40 0.58
N ASN A 167 -28.00 10.63 0.27
CA ASN A 167 -26.78 10.88 -0.48
C ASN A 167 -25.71 11.52 0.41
N VAL A 168 -24.47 11.04 0.26
CA VAL A 168 -23.27 11.62 0.86
C VAL A 168 -22.45 12.25 -0.25
N CYS A 169 -22.25 13.57 -0.20
CA CYS A 169 -21.29 14.25 -1.05
C CYS A 169 -19.95 14.37 -0.32
N ILE A 170 -18.87 13.99 -0.99
CA ILE A 170 -17.48 14.18 -0.51
C ILE A 170 -16.86 15.25 -1.40
N THR A 171 -16.42 16.33 -0.80
CA THR A 171 -15.70 17.45 -1.45
C THR A 171 -14.33 17.61 -0.86
#